data_32b8c7edb175884c5198cc0fa0f2b943
#
_entry.id   32b8c7edb175884c5198cc0fa0f2b943
#
_cell.length_a   1.000
_cell.length_b   1.000
_cell.length_c   1.000
_cell.angle_alpha   90.00
_cell.angle_beta   90.00
_cell.angle_gamma   90.00
#
_symmetry.space_group_name_H-M   'P 1'
#
loop_
_entity.id
_entity.type
_entity.pdbx_description
1 polymer ?
#
loop_
_entity_poly.entity_id
_entity_poly.type
_entity_poly.pdbx_seq_one_letter_code
_entity_poly.pdbx_strand_id
1 'polypeptide(L)'
;MKQYYMQQLETYFDDDGKSTGFKTIFDQLMITGMQALLKDPNSATAKSQFVGYAGALTEYFNGMAGNLEKVQKDINQEIKLKVDQINSLAGEIASLNKQINTIELAGTKANELRDRRTLLIDELSKIVDVEVKETPIIDANNENRETGANRYMVKIAGGQMLVDGSDYNGLECVARTSYEKVNQTDIDGLYEVYWADGQKFNLYNASMGGDLAGLIQMRDGNNGENFTGQVTATGTTTTADGKTHDTVTVKVTKAYLQDLNKCNLSDQGGIIDLGNQEFYYDSWEYTCEYDANGNATYTYTFTLSDSEKNPRGITNDRVGKKAEIGTDLSYQGIPYYMNQMNEWIRTFSQKFNDILTSGYSGSGDPGVKMFTGNKATSSEQFLLDDAAKRYDKQEKKNSKVTVKVNDDSYYRLTAKNFDILDAMEQDPSLMANRKNASDGVEQNDLLNDLKNLATDKSKMSFRGCNASEFLQCILSDVALNASRANTFYASFKDISATIDNQRISISGVDEDEEAVNLVKYQNGYNLASKMIQTLTAIYD
;
A
#
# COMPACT_ATOMS: atom_id res chain seq x y z
N MET A 1 -13.72 8.58 -1.39
CA MET A 1 -12.30 8.57 -1.84
C MET A 1 -11.87 7.20 -2.37
N LYS A 2 -12.03 6.11 -1.63
CA LYS A 2 -11.66 4.74 -2.06
C LYS A 2 -12.26 4.31 -3.40
N GLN A 3 -13.57 4.57 -3.62
CA GLN A 3 -14.25 4.31 -4.89
C GLN A 3 -13.56 5.02 -6.07
N TYR A 4 -13.24 6.31 -5.91
CA TYR A 4 -12.59 7.11 -6.94
C TYR A 4 -11.25 6.50 -7.39
N TYR A 5 -10.38 6.17 -6.44
CA TYR A 5 -9.06 5.58 -6.77
C TYR A 5 -9.18 4.15 -7.32
N MET A 6 -10.15 3.35 -6.85
CA MET A 6 -10.38 2.02 -7.44
C MET A 6 -10.86 2.09 -8.88
N GLN A 7 -11.74 3.04 -9.22
CA GLN A 7 -12.14 3.27 -10.61
C GLN A 7 -10.98 3.75 -11.49
N GLN A 8 -10.10 4.59 -10.94
CA GLN A 8 -8.89 5.03 -11.64
C GLN A 8 -7.95 3.85 -11.92
N LEU A 9 -7.74 2.95 -10.95
CA LEU A 9 -6.97 1.73 -11.14
C LEU A 9 -7.61 0.83 -12.20
N GLU A 10 -8.93 0.61 -12.14
CA GLU A 10 -9.67 -0.18 -13.13
C GLU A 10 -9.42 0.35 -14.55
N THR A 11 -9.45 1.67 -14.74
CA THR A 11 -9.16 2.30 -16.05
C THR A 11 -7.74 2.03 -16.54
N TYR A 12 -6.74 1.97 -15.64
CA TYR A 12 -5.37 1.67 -16.02
C TYR A 12 -5.15 0.20 -16.37
N PHE A 13 -5.86 -0.71 -15.73
CA PHE A 13 -5.77 -2.15 -15.99
C PHE A 13 -6.73 -2.62 -17.11
N ASP A 14 -7.57 -1.72 -17.65
CA ASP A 14 -8.59 -2.08 -18.64
C ASP A 14 -7.97 -2.67 -19.91
N ASP A 15 -8.52 -3.81 -20.33
CA ASP A 15 -8.17 -4.56 -21.55
C ASP A 15 -9.47 -4.91 -22.29
N ASP A 16 -10.25 -3.88 -22.67
CA ASP A 16 -11.58 -4.00 -23.27
C ASP A 16 -11.56 -4.38 -24.78
N GLY A 17 -10.37 -4.70 -25.31
CA GLY A 17 -10.15 -5.01 -26.73
C GLY A 17 -10.16 -3.79 -27.65
N LYS A 18 -10.35 -2.58 -27.10
CA LYS A 18 -10.20 -1.29 -27.80
C LYS A 18 -8.89 -0.61 -27.40
N SER A 19 -8.45 -0.80 -26.17
CA SER A 19 -7.12 -0.46 -25.66
C SER A 19 -6.18 -1.66 -25.79
N THR A 20 -4.90 -1.42 -26.04
CA THR A 20 -3.88 -2.47 -26.08
C THR A 20 -3.52 -2.83 -24.63
N GLY A 21 -4.21 -3.81 -24.07
CA GLY A 21 -3.98 -4.29 -22.73
C GLY A 21 -2.93 -5.40 -22.67
N PHE A 22 -2.68 -5.87 -21.45
CA PHE A 22 -1.64 -6.87 -21.16
C PHE A 22 -1.81 -8.16 -21.98
N LYS A 23 -3.03 -8.70 -22.02
CA LYS A 23 -3.30 -9.97 -22.74
C LYS A 23 -2.94 -9.86 -24.22
N THR A 24 -3.30 -8.76 -24.85
CA THR A 24 -3.01 -8.52 -26.27
C THR A 24 -1.48 -8.48 -26.51
N ILE A 25 -0.72 -7.77 -25.67
CA ILE A 25 0.74 -7.66 -25.79
C ILE A 25 1.40 -9.02 -25.53
N PHE A 26 0.98 -9.73 -24.49
CA PHE A 26 1.51 -11.04 -24.17
C PHE A 26 1.20 -12.10 -25.24
N ASP A 27 0.00 -12.07 -25.81
CA ASP A 27 -0.39 -12.96 -26.90
C ASP A 27 0.39 -12.61 -28.20
N GLN A 28 0.71 -11.34 -28.45
CA GLN A 28 1.59 -10.96 -29.56
C GLN A 28 3.00 -11.56 -29.39
N LEU A 29 3.56 -11.54 -28.19
CA LEU A 29 4.85 -12.15 -27.89
C LEU A 29 4.78 -13.68 -27.97
N MET A 30 3.93 -14.31 -27.14
CA MET A 30 3.98 -15.75 -26.89
C MET A 30 3.17 -16.59 -27.88
N ILE A 31 2.27 -16.00 -28.66
CA ILE A 31 1.52 -16.67 -29.73
C ILE A 31 2.05 -16.23 -31.09
N THR A 32 1.88 -14.95 -31.44
CA THR A 32 2.20 -14.46 -32.78
C THR A 32 3.69 -14.52 -33.08
N GLY A 33 4.51 -13.93 -32.23
CA GLY A 33 5.98 -13.92 -32.38
C GLY A 33 6.58 -15.33 -32.29
N MET A 34 6.10 -16.13 -31.34
CA MET A 34 6.56 -17.51 -31.17
C MET A 34 6.18 -18.39 -32.37
N GLN A 35 5.00 -18.22 -32.98
CA GLN A 35 4.60 -18.93 -34.20
C GLN A 35 5.51 -18.57 -35.37
N ALA A 36 5.90 -17.31 -35.54
CA ALA A 36 6.83 -16.87 -36.57
C ALA A 36 8.20 -17.52 -36.40
N LEU A 37 8.72 -17.56 -35.18
CA LEU A 37 9.98 -18.23 -34.85
C LEU A 37 9.93 -19.75 -35.05
N LEU A 38 8.85 -20.42 -34.69
CA LEU A 38 8.68 -21.86 -34.88
C LEU A 38 8.61 -22.26 -36.36
N LYS A 39 8.12 -21.36 -37.22
CA LYS A 39 8.07 -21.57 -38.67
C LYS A 39 9.44 -21.43 -39.33
N ASP A 40 10.24 -20.47 -38.89
CA ASP A 40 11.59 -20.20 -39.40
C ASP A 40 12.51 -19.79 -38.23
N PRO A 41 13.09 -20.79 -37.51
CA PRO A 41 13.83 -20.56 -36.26
C PRO A 41 15.10 -19.73 -36.43
N ASN A 42 15.69 -19.69 -37.60
CA ASN A 42 16.91 -18.94 -37.87
C ASN A 42 16.66 -17.60 -38.61
N SER A 43 15.42 -17.24 -38.86
CA SER A 43 15.07 -15.98 -39.56
C SER A 43 15.43 -14.76 -38.69
N ALA A 44 16.34 -13.92 -39.17
CA ALA A 44 16.70 -12.67 -38.54
C ALA A 44 15.49 -11.74 -38.34
N THR A 45 14.59 -11.72 -39.33
CA THR A 45 13.35 -10.93 -39.27
C THR A 45 12.41 -11.43 -38.19
N ALA A 46 12.20 -12.75 -38.06
CA ALA A 46 11.35 -13.33 -37.02
C ALA A 46 11.93 -13.07 -35.61
N LYS A 47 13.26 -13.23 -35.46
CA LYS A 47 13.94 -12.92 -34.18
C LYS A 47 13.83 -11.43 -33.80
N SER A 48 14.07 -10.52 -34.74
CA SER A 48 13.92 -9.08 -34.52
C SER A 48 12.48 -8.68 -34.16
N GLN A 49 11.49 -9.28 -34.84
CA GLN A 49 10.09 -9.05 -34.51
C GLN A 49 9.73 -9.58 -33.11
N PHE A 50 10.26 -10.74 -32.73
CA PHE A 50 10.04 -11.31 -31.39
C PHE A 50 10.64 -10.43 -30.30
N VAL A 51 11.86 -9.92 -30.49
CA VAL A 51 12.51 -8.96 -29.58
C VAL A 51 11.67 -7.67 -29.49
N GLY A 52 11.13 -7.18 -30.60
CA GLY A 52 10.23 -6.02 -30.59
C GLY A 52 8.93 -6.25 -29.79
N TYR A 53 8.33 -7.43 -29.86
CA TYR A 53 7.18 -7.77 -29.00
C TYR A 53 7.57 -7.91 -27.52
N ALA A 54 8.77 -8.41 -27.24
CA ALA A 54 9.28 -8.47 -25.87
C ALA A 54 9.53 -7.05 -25.32
N GLY A 55 10.04 -6.11 -26.14
CA GLY A 55 10.16 -4.69 -25.78
C GLY A 55 8.81 -4.04 -25.46
N ALA A 56 7.80 -4.28 -26.28
CA ALA A 56 6.45 -3.78 -26.00
C ALA A 56 5.89 -4.31 -24.65
N LEU A 57 6.24 -5.54 -24.28
CA LEU A 57 5.86 -6.10 -22.96
C LEU A 57 6.57 -5.38 -21.80
N THR A 58 7.87 -5.11 -21.93
CA THR A 58 8.62 -4.41 -20.89
C THR A 58 8.12 -2.96 -20.74
N GLU A 59 7.91 -2.24 -21.82
CA GLU A 59 7.33 -0.90 -21.82
C GLU A 59 5.94 -0.84 -21.20
N TYR A 60 5.09 -1.85 -21.44
CA TYR A 60 3.77 -1.93 -20.82
C TYR A 60 3.88 -2.00 -19.28
N PHE A 61 4.73 -2.87 -18.75
CA PHE A 61 4.93 -2.97 -17.30
C PHE A 61 5.51 -1.70 -16.69
N ASN A 62 6.46 -1.06 -17.37
CA ASN A 62 7.03 0.23 -16.94
C ASN A 62 5.94 1.32 -16.88
N GLY A 63 5.08 1.39 -17.89
CA GLY A 63 3.96 2.33 -17.93
C GLY A 63 2.95 2.08 -16.80
N MET A 64 2.60 0.82 -16.55
CA MET A 64 1.72 0.43 -15.45
C MET A 64 2.31 0.78 -14.09
N ALA A 65 3.59 0.48 -13.85
CA ALA A 65 4.27 0.85 -12.62
C ALA A 65 4.26 2.36 -12.41
N GLY A 66 4.56 3.14 -13.45
CA GLY A 66 4.52 4.61 -13.40
C GLY A 66 3.13 5.16 -13.07
N ASN A 67 2.07 4.56 -13.61
CA ASN A 67 0.70 4.93 -13.29
C ASN A 67 0.34 4.62 -11.84
N LEU A 68 0.71 3.46 -11.31
CA LEU A 68 0.46 3.08 -9.92
C LEU A 68 1.25 3.94 -8.94
N GLU A 69 2.52 4.26 -9.23
CA GLU A 69 3.33 5.20 -8.44
C GLU A 69 2.68 6.59 -8.40
N LYS A 70 2.15 7.07 -9.54
CA LYS A 70 1.44 8.35 -9.60
C LYS A 70 0.20 8.34 -8.71
N VAL A 71 -0.61 7.28 -8.76
CA VAL A 71 -1.79 7.15 -7.89
C VAL A 71 -1.37 7.10 -6.42
N GLN A 72 -0.31 6.36 -6.08
CA GLN A 72 0.22 6.32 -4.70
C GLN A 72 0.65 7.70 -4.20
N LYS A 73 1.29 8.49 -5.07
CA LYS A 73 1.68 9.86 -4.79
C LYS A 73 0.47 10.79 -4.59
N ASP A 74 -0.54 10.67 -5.45
CA ASP A 74 -1.75 11.47 -5.37
C ASP A 74 -2.52 11.17 -4.07
N ILE A 75 -2.64 9.89 -3.71
CA ILE A 75 -3.23 9.46 -2.43
C ILE A 75 -2.44 10.00 -1.24
N ASN A 76 -1.11 9.98 -1.32
CA ASN A 76 -0.25 10.49 -0.26
C ASN A 76 -0.46 12.00 -0.02
N GLN A 77 -0.62 12.79 -1.09
CA GLN A 77 -0.96 14.21 -0.98
C GLN A 77 -2.38 14.42 -0.42
N GLU A 78 -3.34 13.59 -0.82
CA GLU A 78 -4.71 13.66 -0.29
C GLU A 78 -4.75 13.35 1.21
N ILE A 79 -3.93 12.40 1.70
CA ILE A 79 -3.79 12.14 3.15
C ILE A 79 -3.34 13.41 3.87
N LYS A 80 -2.35 14.13 3.33
CA LYS A 80 -1.90 15.40 3.93
C LYS A 80 -3.02 16.43 3.96
N LEU A 81 -3.76 16.60 2.87
CA LEU A 81 -4.91 17.52 2.83
C LEU A 81 -5.98 17.16 3.87
N LYS A 82 -6.25 15.86 4.07
CA LYS A 82 -7.20 15.40 5.09
C LYS A 82 -6.71 15.68 6.51
N VAL A 83 -5.42 15.51 6.77
CA VAL A 83 -4.80 15.86 8.06
C VAL A 83 -4.89 17.37 8.32
N ASP A 84 -4.60 18.19 7.32
CA ASP A 84 -4.73 19.66 7.42
C ASP A 84 -6.20 20.07 7.68
N GLN A 85 -7.19 19.40 7.06
CA GLN A 85 -8.61 19.59 7.32
C GLN A 85 -9.00 19.20 8.75
N ILE A 86 -8.49 18.06 9.27
CA ILE A 86 -8.71 17.64 10.67
C ILE A 86 -8.24 18.74 11.63
N ASN A 87 -7.03 19.28 11.41
CA ASN A 87 -6.48 20.33 12.25
C ASN A 87 -7.31 21.62 12.24
N SER A 88 -7.77 22.05 11.06
CA SER A 88 -8.65 23.22 10.92
C SER A 88 -9.95 23.03 11.70
N LEU A 89 -10.63 21.88 11.47
CA LEU A 89 -11.87 21.55 12.17
C LEU A 89 -11.68 21.46 13.70
N ALA A 90 -10.58 20.86 14.15
CA ALA A 90 -10.26 20.75 15.58
C ALA A 90 -10.09 22.14 16.22
N GLY A 91 -9.35 23.04 15.57
CA GLY A 91 -9.15 24.42 16.04
C GLY A 91 -10.47 25.23 16.09
N GLU A 92 -11.32 25.08 15.06
CA GLU A 92 -12.63 25.73 15.04
C GLU A 92 -13.56 25.20 16.14
N ILE A 93 -13.60 23.87 16.36
CA ILE A 93 -14.40 23.24 17.43
C ILE A 93 -13.90 23.72 18.80
N ALA A 94 -12.61 23.76 19.05
CA ALA A 94 -12.04 24.26 20.30
C ALA A 94 -12.41 25.74 20.55
N SER A 95 -12.35 26.57 19.49
CA SER A 95 -12.76 27.97 19.56
C SER A 95 -14.25 28.13 19.88
N LEU A 96 -15.12 27.34 19.23
CA LEU A 96 -16.55 27.32 19.50
C LEU A 96 -16.84 26.86 20.93
N ASN A 97 -16.16 25.86 21.44
CA ASN A 97 -16.30 25.39 22.83
C ASN A 97 -16.04 26.52 23.82
N LYS A 98 -15.00 27.33 23.59
CA LYS A 98 -14.67 28.49 24.42
C LYS A 98 -15.79 29.54 24.37
N GLN A 99 -16.32 29.84 23.17
CA GLN A 99 -17.40 30.82 23.00
C GLN A 99 -18.70 30.34 23.66
N ILE A 100 -19.09 29.08 23.44
CA ILE A 100 -20.25 28.44 24.07
C ILE A 100 -20.17 28.54 25.58
N ASN A 101 -19.05 28.12 26.18
CA ASN A 101 -18.87 28.18 27.62
C ASN A 101 -18.94 29.61 28.17
N THR A 102 -18.40 30.59 27.44
CA THR A 102 -18.48 32.00 27.87
C THR A 102 -19.94 32.49 27.94
N ILE A 103 -20.79 32.10 26.98
CA ILE A 103 -22.21 32.50 26.96
C ILE A 103 -23.00 31.70 28.00
N GLU A 104 -22.77 30.41 28.12
CA GLU A 104 -23.53 29.52 29.02
C GLU A 104 -23.22 29.73 30.50
N LEU A 105 -22.00 30.17 30.84
CA LEU A 105 -21.66 30.65 32.19
C LEU A 105 -22.51 31.86 32.60
N ALA A 106 -22.98 32.70 31.65
CA ALA A 106 -23.89 33.81 31.91
C ALA A 106 -25.36 33.39 32.03
N GLY A 107 -25.69 32.10 31.93
CA GLY A 107 -27.03 31.54 32.08
C GLY A 107 -27.87 31.51 30.81
N THR A 108 -27.31 31.82 29.65
CA THR A 108 -27.99 31.79 28.33
C THR A 108 -27.47 30.62 27.51
N LYS A 109 -28.36 29.89 26.81
CA LYS A 109 -27.94 28.81 25.91
C LYS A 109 -27.43 29.36 24.58
N ALA A 110 -26.27 28.86 24.13
CA ALA A 110 -25.61 29.25 22.88
C ALA A 110 -26.03 28.34 21.71
N ASN A 111 -27.32 28.24 21.39
CA ASN A 111 -27.86 27.26 20.45
C ASN A 111 -27.21 27.36 19.08
N GLU A 112 -27.11 28.55 18.47
CA GLU A 112 -26.50 28.75 17.15
C GLU A 112 -25.04 28.27 17.09
N LEU A 113 -24.23 28.52 18.13
CA LEU A 113 -22.85 28.06 18.19
C LEU A 113 -22.76 26.56 18.41
N ARG A 114 -23.70 25.96 19.14
CA ARG A 114 -23.81 24.51 19.31
C ARG A 114 -24.16 23.83 17.99
N ASP A 115 -25.07 24.38 17.21
CA ASP A 115 -25.46 23.89 15.89
C ASP A 115 -24.26 23.96 14.92
N ARG A 116 -23.57 25.10 14.90
CA ARG A 116 -22.33 25.24 14.11
C ARG A 116 -21.28 24.22 14.51
N ARG A 117 -21.05 23.98 15.82
CA ARG A 117 -20.15 22.95 16.31
C ARG A 117 -20.54 21.56 15.83
N THR A 118 -21.84 21.25 15.83
CA THR A 118 -22.35 19.96 15.35
C THR A 118 -22.07 19.76 13.86
N LEU A 119 -22.22 20.80 13.03
CA LEU A 119 -21.86 20.74 11.61
C LEU A 119 -20.36 20.43 11.41
N LEU A 120 -19.47 21.04 12.21
CA LEU A 120 -18.03 20.74 12.13
C LEU A 120 -17.71 19.28 12.54
N ILE A 121 -18.44 18.74 13.51
CA ILE A 121 -18.32 17.31 13.89
C ILE A 121 -18.81 16.42 12.74
N ASP A 122 -19.87 16.76 12.05
CA ASP A 122 -20.36 16.03 10.88
C ASP A 122 -19.34 16.06 9.74
N GLU A 123 -18.67 17.20 9.50
CA GLU A 123 -17.59 17.30 8.52
C GLU A 123 -16.37 16.45 8.93
N LEU A 124 -15.97 16.51 10.19
CA LEU A 124 -14.86 15.70 10.73
C LEU A 124 -15.15 14.19 10.59
N SER A 125 -16.40 13.77 10.85
CA SER A 125 -16.82 12.37 10.78
C SER A 125 -16.76 11.78 9.36
N LYS A 126 -16.76 12.60 8.31
CA LYS A 126 -16.52 12.15 6.93
C LYS A 126 -15.05 11.76 6.70
N ILE A 127 -14.13 12.40 7.43
CA ILE A 127 -12.69 12.21 7.27
C ILE A 127 -12.18 11.07 8.12
N VAL A 128 -12.66 10.97 9.38
CA VAL A 128 -12.19 10.00 10.37
C VAL A 128 -13.33 9.62 11.31
N ASP A 129 -13.28 8.45 11.92
CA ASP A 129 -14.24 8.06 12.97
C ASP A 129 -14.16 9.00 14.17
N VAL A 130 -15.31 9.45 14.68
CA VAL A 130 -15.43 10.49 15.72
C VAL A 130 -16.29 10.00 16.87
N GLU A 131 -15.76 10.11 18.08
CA GLU A 131 -16.50 9.94 19.33
C GLU A 131 -16.56 11.28 20.08
N VAL A 132 -17.75 11.71 20.47
CA VAL A 132 -17.95 12.96 21.20
C VAL A 132 -18.49 12.67 22.60
N LYS A 133 -17.94 13.37 23.59
CA LYS A 133 -18.44 13.33 24.97
C LYS A 133 -18.51 14.74 25.55
N GLU A 134 -19.68 15.12 26.03
CA GLU A 134 -19.90 16.38 26.76
C GLU A 134 -20.21 16.09 28.23
N THR A 135 -19.52 16.78 29.14
CA THR A 135 -19.70 16.62 30.59
C THR A 135 -19.80 17.99 31.24
N PRO A 136 -20.77 18.22 32.13
CA PRO A 136 -20.87 19.48 32.84
C PRO A 136 -19.64 19.71 33.74
N ILE A 137 -19.24 20.98 33.83
CA ILE A 137 -18.15 21.41 34.74
C ILE A 137 -18.80 21.76 36.08
N ILE A 138 -18.38 21.08 37.12
CA ILE A 138 -18.88 21.27 38.48
C ILE A 138 -18.11 22.40 39.16
N ASP A 139 -18.81 23.20 40.01
CA ASP A 139 -18.21 24.25 40.81
C ASP A 139 -17.22 23.68 41.82
N ALA A 140 -15.98 24.19 41.81
CA ALA A 140 -14.92 23.73 42.67
C ALA A 140 -15.22 23.90 44.19
N ASN A 141 -16.15 24.82 44.55
CA ASN A 141 -16.55 25.07 45.91
C ASN A 141 -17.87 24.36 46.29
N ASN A 142 -18.58 23.76 45.34
CA ASN A 142 -19.83 23.04 45.59
C ASN A 142 -20.04 21.92 44.56
N GLU A 143 -19.73 20.71 44.97
CA GLU A 143 -19.81 19.51 44.10
C GLU A 143 -21.23 19.20 43.56
N ASN A 144 -22.27 19.76 44.14
CA ASN A 144 -23.65 19.59 43.70
C ASN A 144 -24.14 20.72 42.76
N ARG A 145 -23.24 21.67 42.40
CA ARG A 145 -23.57 22.81 41.56
C ARG A 145 -22.83 22.75 40.24
N GLU A 146 -23.58 22.67 39.17
CA GLU A 146 -23.05 22.86 37.82
C GLU A 146 -22.75 24.34 37.57
N THR A 147 -21.63 24.62 36.88
CA THR A 147 -21.25 26.02 36.54
C THR A 147 -22.02 26.57 35.38
N GLY A 148 -22.71 25.74 34.60
CA GLY A 148 -23.33 26.06 33.30
C GLY A 148 -22.39 25.83 32.11
N ALA A 149 -21.07 25.77 32.34
CA ALA A 149 -20.10 25.40 31.30
C ALA A 149 -19.97 23.88 31.17
N ASN A 150 -19.58 23.43 29.97
CA ASN A 150 -19.37 22.01 29.67
C ASN A 150 -17.96 21.75 29.14
N ARG A 151 -17.38 20.62 29.55
CA ARG A 151 -16.18 20.06 28.91
C ARG A 151 -16.61 19.19 27.73
N TYR A 152 -16.35 19.68 26.53
CA TYR A 152 -16.65 18.97 25.28
C TYR A 152 -15.38 18.31 24.76
N MET A 153 -15.38 16.99 24.66
CA MET A 153 -14.25 16.19 24.23
C MET A 153 -14.55 15.53 22.90
N VAL A 154 -13.61 15.62 21.96
CA VAL A 154 -13.67 14.94 20.66
C VAL A 154 -12.51 13.99 20.54
N LYS A 155 -12.80 12.72 20.37
CA LYS A 155 -11.83 11.67 20.12
C LYS A 155 -11.99 11.16 18.69
N ILE A 156 -10.90 10.76 18.08
CA ILE A 156 -10.86 10.22 16.72
C ILE A 156 -10.16 8.86 16.68
N ALA A 157 -10.39 8.12 15.59
CA ALA A 157 -9.67 6.89 15.27
C ALA A 157 -9.54 5.90 16.44
N GLY A 158 -10.68 5.54 17.04
CA GLY A 158 -10.71 4.56 18.13
C GLY A 158 -10.28 5.10 19.48
N GLY A 159 -10.54 6.39 19.76
CA GLY A 159 -10.44 6.98 21.10
C GLY A 159 -9.23 7.86 21.35
N GLN A 160 -8.49 8.25 20.33
CA GLN A 160 -7.38 9.20 20.44
C GLN A 160 -7.92 10.62 20.59
N MET A 161 -7.41 11.38 21.60
CA MET A 161 -7.93 12.70 21.95
C MET A 161 -7.48 13.76 20.95
N LEU A 162 -8.46 14.38 20.25
CA LEU A 162 -8.24 15.48 19.32
C LEU A 162 -8.56 16.85 19.94
N VAL A 163 -9.73 16.98 20.59
CA VAL A 163 -10.15 18.24 21.24
C VAL A 163 -10.55 17.94 22.68
N ASP A 164 -10.10 18.78 23.60
CA ASP A 164 -10.46 18.72 25.01
C ASP A 164 -10.82 20.13 25.54
N GLY A 165 -12.10 20.41 25.61
CA GLY A 165 -12.60 21.74 25.95
C GLY A 165 -12.18 22.79 24.92
N SER A 166 -11.37 23.75 25.33
CA SER A 166 -10.84 24.84 24.48
C SER A 166 -9.48 24.53 23.82
N ASP A 167 -8.91 23.38 24.12
CA ASP A 167 -7.62 22.98 23.60
C ASP A 167 -7.76 21.84 22.58
N TYR A 168 -6.82 21.74 21.65
CA TYR A 168 -6.76 20.63 20.71
C TYR A 168 -5.31 20.16 20.48
N ASN A 169 -5.15 18.88 20.15
CA ASN A 169 -3.89 18.31 19.75
C ASN A 169 -3.89 18.15 18.22
N GLY A 170 -2.99 18.86 17.55
CA GLY A 170 -2.89 18.83 16.08
C GLY A 170 -2.16 17.59 15.59
N LEU A 171 -2.31 17.30 14.31
CA LEU A 171 -1.62 16.24 13.58
C LEU A 171 -0.60 16.84 12.61
N GLU A 172 0.52 16.17 12.42
CA GLU A 172 1.59 16.59 11.51
C GLU A 172 1.97 15.44 10.56
N CYS A 173 2.08 15.74 9.27
CA CYS A 173 2.57 14.79 8.26
C CYS A 173 4.09 14.92 8.11
N VAL A 174 4.81 13.84 8.39
CA VAL A 174 6.26 13.75 8.23
C VAL A 174 6.59 12.74 7.13
N ALA A 175 7.43 13.13 6.18
CA ALA A 175 7.85 12.23 5.11
C ALA A 175 8.70 11.08 5.68
N ARG A 176 8.37 9.84 5.28
CA ARG A 176 9.17 8.64 5.61
C ARG A 176 10.58 8.80 5.11
N THR A 177 11.53 8.42 5.94
CA THR A 177 12.93 8.25 5.54
C THR A 177 13.09 6.99 4.69
N SER A 178 14.26 6.77 4.07
CA SER A 178 14.55 5.54 3.34
C SER A 178 14.44 4.29 4.20
N TYR A 179 14.73 4.39 5.51
CA TYR A 179 14.59 3.27 6.45
C TYR A 179 13.14 2.94 6.84
N GLU A 180 12.23 3.87 6.69
CA GLU A 180 10.80 3.65 6.97
C GLU A 180 10.04 3.10 5.75
N LYS A 181 10.74 2.83 4.66
CA LYS A 181 10.21 2.16 3.48
C LYS A 181 9.92 0.69 3.79
N VAL A 182 8.68 0.27 3.62
CA VAL A 182 8.23 -1.09 3.96
C VAL A 182 8.35 -2.02 2.77
N ASN A 183 7.78 -1.61 1.63
CA ASN A 183 7.74 -2.41 0.42
C ASN A 183 8.81 -1.95 -0.57
N GLN A 184 9.36 -2.88 -1.36
CA GLN A 184 10.30 -2.54 -2.43
C GLN A 184 9.70 -1.52 -3.42
N THR A 185 8.38 -1.57 -3.61
CA THR A 185 7.64 -0.76 -4.58
C THR A 185 7.14 0.57 -4.01
N ASP A 186 7.33 0.85 -2.72
CA ASP A 186 6.92 2.12 -2.14
C ASP A 186 7.70 3.29 -2.75
N ILE A 187 7.01 4.37 -3.12
CA ILE A 187 7.67 5.61 -3.54
C ILE A 187 8.34 6.29 -2.34
N ASP A 188 9.32 7.14 -2.61
CA ASP A 188 9.95 7.96 -1.58
C ASP A 188 9.01 9.06 -1.07
N GLY A 189 9.12 9.41 0.20
CA GLY A 189 8.40 10.54 0.80
C GLY A 189 6.91 10.26 1.10
N LEU A 190 6.51 9.00 1.28
CA LEU A 190 5.20 8.68 1.86
C LEU A 190 5.10 9.27 3.27
N TYR A 191 3.93 9.83 3.63
CA TYR A 191 3.75 10.46 4.93
C TYR A 191 3.41 9.45 6.02
N GLU A 192 4.11 9.55 7.15
CA GLU A 192 3.63 9.14 8.46
C GLU A 192 2.95 10.33 9.15
N VAL A 193 2.03 10.05 10.06
CA VAL A 193 1.32 11.08 10.80
C VAL A 193 1.69 11.00 12.27
N TYR A 194 1.97 12.14 12.85
CA TYR A 194 2.31 12.30 14.26
C TYR A 194 1.37 13.31 14.92
N TRP A 195 1.17 13.17 16.21
CA TRP A 195 0.60 14.23 17.02
C TRP A 195 1.61 15.37 17.18
N ALA A 196 1.14 16.59 17.42
CA ALA A 196 2.00 17.76 17.65
C ALA A 196 2.96 17.60 18.85
N ASP A 197 2.69 16.66 19.76
CA ASP A 197 3.58 16.28 20.86
C ASP A 197 4.69 15.28 20.45
N GLY A 198 4.75 14.90 19.19
CA GLY A 198 5.74 13.99 18.62
C GLY A 198 5.39 12.50 18.76
N GLN A 199 4.25 12.13 19.32
CA GLN A 199 3.82 10.75 19.37
C GLN A 199 3.27 10.30 18.02
N LYS A 200 3.56 9.06 17.59
CA LYS A 200 3.06 8.51 16.33
C LYS A 200 1.54 8.33 16.41
N PHE A 201 0.83 8.90 15.44
CA PHE A 201 -0.59 8.66 15.26
C PHE A 201 -0.80 7.28 14.62
N ASN A 202 -1.68 6.46 15.19
CA ASN A 202 -1.91 5.11 14.68
C ASN A 202 -2.79 5.15 13.43
N LEU A 203 -2.16 5.27 12.25
CA LEU A 203 -2.83 5.25 10.94
C LEU A 203 -3.52 3.92 10.60
N TYR A 204 -3.09 2.84 11.23
CA TYR A 204 -3.56 1.47 10.92
C TYR A 204 -4.57 0.95 11.92
N ASN A 205 -5.15 1.84 12.73
CA ASN A 205 -6.20 1.47 13.67
C ASN A 205 -7.44 0.97 12.90
N ALA A 206 -7.98 -0.17 13.34
CA ALA A 206 -9.20 -0.76 12.75
C ALA A 206 -10.43 0.18 12.83
N SER A 207 -10.44 1.10 13.81
CA SER A 207 -11.49 2.11 14.00
C SER A 207 -11.15 3.46 13.35
N MET A 208 -10.25 3.52 12.38
CA MET A 208 -9.90 4.77 11.69
C MET A 208 -11.11 5.42 11.03
N GLY A 209 -11.91 4.66 10.30
CA GLY A 209 -13.11 5.14 9.60
C GLY A 209 -12.87 6.20 8.53
N GLY A 210 -13.95 6.70 7.96
CA GLY A 210 -13.97 7.84 7.05
C GLY A 210 -13.12 7.73 5.77
N ASP A 211 -12.85 8.89 5.17
CA ASP A 211 -12.02 8.98 3.96
C ASP A 211 -10.57 8.55 4.22
N LEU A 212 -10.03 8.87 5.42
CA LEU A 212 -8.63 8.61 5.76
C LEU A 212 -8.33 7.09 5.78
N ALA A 213 -9.23 6.29 6.34
CA ALA A 213 -9.09 4.83 6.31
C ALA A 213 -9.04 4.28 4.88
N GLY A 214 -9.90 4.80 4.00
CA GLY A 214 -9.92 4.42 2.59
C GLY A 214 -8.64 4.76 1.85
N LEU A 215 -8.09 5.95 2.10
CA LEU A 215 -6.83 6.41 1.51
C LEU A 215 -5.64 5.57 1.96
N ILE A 216 -5.55 5.26 3.26
CA ILE A 216 -4.48 4.42 3.82
C ILE A 216 -4.56 2.99 3.28
N GLN A 217 -5.75 2.40 3.21
CA GLN A 217 -5.95 1.09 2.60
C GLN A 217 -5.50 1.05 1.14
N MET A 218 -5.77 2.09 0.37
CA MET A 218 -5.32 2.18 -1.03
C MET A 218 -3.81 2.38 -1.14
N ARG A 219 -3.22 3.27 -0.31
CA ARG A 219 -1.80 3.62 -0.37
C ARG A 219 -0.88 2.49 0.10
N ASP A 220 -1.23 1.85 1.23
CA ASP A 220 -0.36 0.93 1.97
C ASP A 220 -0.90 -0.52 1.99
N GLY A 221 -2.08 -0.80 1.42
CA GLY A 221 -2.73 -2.12 1.45
C GLY A 221 -1.89 -3.21 0.78
N ASN A 222 -1.53 -4.24 1.55
CA ASN A 222 -0.67 -5.34 1.14
C ASN A 222 -1.36 -6.71 1.17
N ASN A 223 -2.69 -6.74 1.34
CA ASN A 223 -3.49 -7.97 1.44
C ASN A 223 -3.02 -8.94 2.55
N GLY A 224 -2.45 -8.41 3.64
CA GLY A 224 -1.88 -9.22 4.72
C GLY A 224 -0.53 -9.85 4.39
N GLU A 225 0.14 -9.40 3.34
CA GLU A 225 1.43 -9.92 2.89
C GLU A 225 2.62 -9.06 3.39
N ASN A 226 2.60 -8.63 4.66
CA ASN A 226 3.75 -7.98 5.29
C ASN A 226 4.82 -9.01 5.72
N PHE A 227 6.07 -8.55 5.94
CA PHE A 227 7.10 -9.44 6.48
C PHE A 227 6.79 -9.83 7.92
N THR A 228 6.72 -11.14 8.20
CA THR A 228 6.50 -11.67 9.54
C THR A 228 7.19 -13.01 9.72
N GLY A 229 7.77 -13.22 10.91
CA GLY A 229 8.46 -14.47 11.24
C GLY A 229 8.77 -14.59 12.72
N GLN A 230 9.63 -15.54 13.06
CA GLN A 230 10.11 -15.76 14.41
C GLN A 230 11.63 -15.67 14.45
N VAL A 231 12.16 -14.88 15.38
CA VAL A 231 13.62 -14.81 15.60
C VAL A 231 14.14 -16.15 16.08
N THR A 232 15.11 -16.71 15.36
CA THR A 232 15.73 -18.01 15.68
C THR A 232 17.15 -17.89 16.21
N ALA A 233 17.86 -16.83 15.81
CA ALA A 233 19.22 -16.58 16.27
C ALA A 233 19.56 -15.10 16.22
N THR A 234 20.49 -14.68 17.08
CA THR A 234 21.21 -13.42 17.00
C THR A 234 22.70 -13.71 16.87
N GLY A 235 23.45 -12.81 16.26
CA GLY A 235 24.88 -13.00 16.02
C GLY A 235 25.56 -11.73 15.57
N THR A 236 26.75 -11.85 15.02
CA THR A 236 27.49 -10.73 14.45
C THR A 236 28.07 -11.10 13.10
N THR A 237 28.25 -10.13 12.23
CA THR A 237 28.92 -10.28 10.94
C THR A 237 29.90 -9.12 10.74
N THR A 238 30.99 -9.38 10.00
CA THR A 238 31.92 -8.32 9.59
C THR A 238 31.64 -7.98 8.13
N THR A 239 31.31 -6.74 7.88
CA THR A 239 31.03 -6.19 6.55
C THR A 239 32.32 -5.88 5.77
N ALA A 240 32.22 -5.62 4.47
CA ALA A 240 33.37 -5.39 3.60
C ALA A 240 34.22 -4.15 4.01
N ASP A 241 33.66 -3.22 4.74
CA ASP A 241 34.35 -2.06 5.32
C ASP A 241 35.13 -2.37 6.61
N GLY A 242 35.11 -3.65 7.06
CA GLY A 242 35.82 -4.13 8.25
C GLY A 242 35.08 -3.85 9.57
N LYS A 243 33.87 -3.31 9.54
CA LYS A 243 33.04 -3.09 10.73
C LYS A 243 32.26 -4.34 11.12
N THR A 244 32.08 -4.53 12.42
CA THR A 244 31.25 -5.62 12.95
C THR A 244 29.86 -5.08 13.23
N HIS A 245 28.86 -5.75 12.65
CA HIS A 245 27.44 -5.44 12.83
C HIS A 245 26.72 -6.60 13.50
N ASP A 246 25.73 -6.27 14.31
CA ASP A 246 24.81 -7.26 14.86
C ASP A 246 23.94 -7.86 13.75
N THR A 247 23.57 -9.12 13.89
CA THR A 247 22.66 -9.80 12.96
C THR A 247 21.51 -10.45 13.70
N VAL A 248 20.36 -10.52 13.02
CA VAL A 248 19.20 -11.26 13.49
C VAL A 248 18.69 -12.19 12.39
N THR A 249 18.52 -13.47 12.74
CA THR A 249 17.99 -14.48 11.82
C THR A 249 16.54 -14.78 12.17
N VAL A 250 15.67 -14.62 11.19
CA VAL A 250 14.22 -14.79 11.30
C VAL A 250 13.76 -15.96 10.43
N LYS A 251 13.13 -16.96 11.03
CA LYS A 251 12.48 -18.06 10.32
C LYS A 251 11.09 -17.63 9.87
N VAL A 252 10.77 -17.90 8.60
CA VAL A 252 9.48 -17.58 7.99
C VAL A 252 8.71 -18.84 7.64
N THR A 253 7.37 -18.76 7.72
CA THR A 253 6.45 -19.85 7.43
C THR A 253 5.42 -19.52 6.37
N LYS A 254 5.22 -18.23 6.09
CA LYS A 254 4.26 -17.76 5.08
C LYS A 254 4.79 -18.04 3.67
N ALA A 255 3.96 -18.60 2.81
CA ALA A 255 4.35 -19.04 1.48
C ALA A 255 4.94 -17.93 0.60
N TYR A 256 4.44 -16.70 0.72
CA TYR A 256 4.95 -15.55 -0.02
C TYR A 256 6.34 -15.07 0.47
N LEU A 257 6.78 -15.47 1.67
CA LEU A 257 8.14 -15.21 2.18
C LEU A 257 9.10 -16.38 1.93
N GLN A 258 8.58 -17.56 1.59
CA GLN A 258 9.41 -18.72 1.24
C GLN A 258 9.92 -18.68 -0.20
N ASP A 259 9.33 -17.84 -1.04
CA ASP A 259 9.68 -17.65 -2.45
C ASP A 259 10.02 -16.17 -2.69
N LEU A 260 11.29 -15.88 -2.98
CA LEU A 260 11.75 -14.50 -3.22
C LEU A 260 11.00 -13.80 -4.35
N ASN A 261 10.51 -14.54 -5.36
CA ASN A 261 9.79 -13.95 -6.45
C ASN A 261 8.47 -13.30 -5.98
N LYS A 262 7.92 -13.76 -4.86
CA LYS A 262 6.67 -13.29 -4.25
C LYS A 262 6.87 -12.27 -3.13
N CYS A 263 8.09 -12.14 -2.64
CA CYS A 263 8.43 -11.23 -1.56
C CYS A 263 8.43 -9.78 -2.05
N ASN A 264 7.94 -8.85 -1.22
CA ASN A 264 7.93 -7.40 -1.49
C ASN A 264 8.69 -6.60 -0.42
N LEU A 265 9.65 -7.21 0.26
CA LEU A 265 10.48 -6.54 1.26
C LEU A 265 11.39 -5.51 0.59
N SER A 266 11.54 -4.33 1.19
CA SER A 266 12.46 -3.30 0.69
C SER A 266 13.86 -3.87 0.45
N ASP A 267 14.44 -3.55 -0.69
CA ASP A 267 15.83 -3.91 -1.05
C ASP A 267 16.86 -2.91 -0.52
N GLN A 268 16.42 -1.90 0.18
CA GLN A 268 17.23 -0.94 0.93
C GLN A 268 17.17 -1.28 2.42
N GLY A 269 17.90 -0.55 3.25
CA GLY A 269 17.75 -0.67 4.70
C GLY A 269 16.32 -0.40 5.17
N GLY A 270 16.01 -0.78 6.40
CA GLY A 270 14.67 -0.65 6.94
C GLY A 270 14.62 -0.73 8.47
N ILE A 271 13.39 -0.80 8.99
CA ILE A 271 13.09 -0.97 10.41
C ILE A 271 12.38 -2.31 10.60
N ILE A 272 12.89 -3.13 11.51
CA ILE A 272 12.29 -4.39 11.92
C ILE A 272 11.87 -4.31 13.39
N ASP A 273 10.63 -4.68 13.68
CA ASP A 273 10.14 -4.84 15.06
C ASP A 273 10.43 -6.27 15.54
N LEU A 274 11.09 -6.38 16.69
CA LEU A 274 11.43 -7.64 17.33
C LEU A 274 10.75 -7.71 18.70
N GLY A 275 9.46 -8.03 18.70
CA GLY A 275 8.67 -8.15 19.91
C GLY A 275 8.50 -6.80 20.63
N ASN A 276 7.99 -5.82 19.94
CA ASN A 276 7.70 -4.44 20.37
C ASN A 276 8.96 -3.57 20.63
N GLN A 277 10.07 -3.90 19.98
CA GLN A 277 11.25 -3.05 19.94
C GLN A 277 11.75 -2.96 18.50
N GLU A 278 11.87 -1.73 18.01
CA GLU A 278 12.35 -1.42 16.67
C GLU A 278 13.87 -1.47 16.59
N PHE A 279 14.38 -2.03 15.51
CA PHE A 279 15.79 -2.06 15.12
C PHE A 279 15.95 -1.64 13.69
N TYR A 280 16.94 -0.79 13.41
CA TYR A 280 17.33 -0.42 12.06
C TYR A 280 18.24 -1.49 11.47
N TYR A 281 18.04 -1.86 10.20
CA TYR A 281 18.91 -2.76 9.46
C TYR A 281 19.35 -2.12 8.14
N ASP A 282 20.55 -2.46 7.66
CA ASP A 282 21.13 -1.93 6.42
C ASP A 282 20.97 -2.88 5.24
N SER A 283 20.89 -4.18 5.50
CA SER A 283 20.75 -5.20 4.46
C SER A 283 20.17 -6.49 5.03
N TRP A 284 19.76 -7.37 4.13
CA TRP A 284 19.29 -8.70 4.50
C TRP A 284 19.72 -9.73 3.46
N GLU A 285 19.74 -11.00 3.87
CA GLU A 285 19.94 -12.14 3.02
C GLU A 285 18.86 -13.20 3.26
N TYR A 286 18.43 -13.83 2.19
CA TYR A 286 17.49 -14.95 2.22
C TYR A 286 18.25 -16.27 2.14
N THR A 287 17.89 -17.24 2.96
CA THR A 287 18.47 -18.59 2.94
C THR A 287 17.37 -19.64 2.91
N CYS A 288 17.49 -20.59 1.98
CA CYS A 288 16.74 -21.84 1.96
C CYS A 288 17.71 -23.00 2.23
N GLU A 289 17.42 -23.78 3.26
CA GLU A 289 18.24 -24.93 3.67
C GLU A 289 17.38 -26.19 3.70
N TYR A 290 17.84 -27.25 3.03
CA TYR A 290 17.19 -28.55 3.03
C TYR A 290 17.95 -29.53 3.95
N ASP A 291 17.21 -30.20 4.84
CA ASP A 291 17.77 -31.27 5.69
C ASP A 291 17.99 -32.58 4.92
N ALA A 292 18.51 -33.60 5.60
CA ALA A 292 18.75 -34.92 5.05
C ALA A 292 17.46 -35.62 4.53
N ASN A 293 16.30 -35.22 5.02
CA ASN A 293 15.00 -35.73 4.61
C ASN A 293 14.36 -34.93 3.47
N GLY A 294 14.97 -33.80 3.10
CA GLY A 294 14.46 -32.90 2.07
C GLY A 294 13.44 -31.88 2.59
N ASN A 295 13.31 -31.69 3.91
CA ASN A 295 12.48 -30.63 4.47
C ASN A 295 13.19 -29.29 4.37
N ALA A 296 12.49 -28.28 3.84
CA ALA A 296 13.05 -26.95 3.68
C ALA A 296 12.83 -26.09 4.93
N THR A 297 13.85 -25.32 5.29
CA THR A 297 13.76 -24.22 6.25
C THR A 297 14.14 -22.93 5.54
N TYR A 298 13.30 -21.90 5.73
CA TYR A 298 13.44 -20.60 5.09
C TYR A 298 13.73 -19.55 6.14
N THR A 299 14.83 -18.83 5.99
CA THR A 299 15.26 -17.79 6.94
C THR A 299 15.70 -16.53 6.21
N TYR A 300 15.50 -15.40 6.90
CA TYR A 300 16.07 -14.11 6.53
C TYR A 300 17.02 -13.67 7.63
N THR A 301 18.24 -13.31 7.26
CA THR A 301 19.23 -12.76 8.19
C THR A 301 19.42 -11.29 7.89
N PHE A 302 19.02 -10.44 8.82
CA PHE A 302 19.16 -8.99 8.75
C PHE A 302 20.48 -8.56 9.37
N THR A 303 21.24 -7.73 8.66
CA THR A 303 22.42 -7.04 9.19
C THR A 303 21.95 -5.72 9.78
N LEU A 304 22.05 -5.57 11.09
CA LEU A 304 21.57 -4.37 11.78
C LEU A 304 22.52 -3.20 11.53
N SER A 305 21.95 -2.00 11.49
CA SER A 305 22.71 -0.74 11.42
C SER A 305 23.59 -0.59 12.66
N ASP A 306 24.54 0.32 12.59
CA ASP A 306 25.48 0.62 13.68
C ASP A 306 24.80 1.12 14.97
N SER A 307 25.62 1.32 16.01
CA SER A 307 25.16 1.75 17.34
C SER A 307 24.59 3.17 17.39
N GLU A 308 24.78 3.99 16.35
CA GLU A 308 24.13 5.31 16.30
C GLU A 308 22.62 5.16 16.12
N LYS A 309 22.20 4.22 15.27
CA LYS A 309 20.78 3.91 15.06
C LYS A 309 20.26 2.89 16.07
N ASN A 310 21.08 1.94 16.48
CA ASN A 310 20.72 0.87 17.43
C ASN A 310 21.52 0.98 18.75
N PRO A 311 21.33 2.03 19.59
CA PRO A 311 22.20 2.30 20.72
C PRO A 311 22.18 1.22 21.82
N ARG A 312 21.16 0.36 21.84
CA ARG A 312 21.05 -0.73 22.82
C ARG A 312 21.63 -2.05 22.33
N GLY A 313 21.99 -2.13 21.03
CA GLY A 313 22.38 -3.40 20.39
C GLY A 313 21.28 -4.48 20.48
N ILE A 314 21.54 -5.63 19.89
CA ILE A 314 20.64 -6.79 20.00
C ILE A 314 21.13 -7.74 21.08
N THR A 315 20.22 -8.34 21.81
CA THR A 315 20.51 -9.34 22.85
C THR A 315 19.75 -10.64 22.58
N ASN A 316 20.24 -11.75 23.18
CA ASN A 316 19.65 -13.08 22.97
C ASN A 316 18.20 -13.21 23.51
N ASP A 317 17.71 -12.28 24.29
CA ASP A 317 16.32 -12.24 24.74
C ASP A 317 15.31 -11.99 23.61
N ARG A 318 15.81 -11.60 22.43
CA ARG A 318 15.00 -11.46 21.20
C ARG A 318 14.72 -12.81 20.53
N VAL A 319 15.51 -13.86 20.82
CA VAL A 319 15.27 -15.20 20.28
C VAL A 319 13.89 -15.70 20.74
N GLY A 320 13.11 -16.23 19.82
CA GLY A 320 11.74 -16.68 20.05
C GLY A 320 10.68 -15.58 19.95
N LYS A 321 11.06 -14.31 19.83
CA LYS A 321 10.10 -13.20 19.63
C LYS A 321 9.60 -13.16 18.20
N LYS A 322 8.41 -12.57 18.01
CA LYS A 322 7.90 -12.25 16.67
C LYS A 322 8.77 -11.16 16.04
N ALA A 323 9.10 -11.33 14.78
CA ALA A 323 9.73 -10.32 13.93
C ALA A 323 8.70 -9.82 12.92
N GLU A 324 8.65 -8.51 12.69
CA GLU A 324 7.67 -7.89 11.79
C GLU A 324 8.25 -6.65 11.10
N ILE A 325 7.93 -6.46 9.81
CA ILE A 325 8.23 -5.23 9.06
C ILE A 325 6.94 -4.78 8.40
N GLY A 326 6.57 -3.50 8.65
CA GLY A 326 5.29 -2.97 8.22
C GLY A 326 4.10 -3.56 8.96
N THR A 327 2.91 -3.19 8.55
CA THR A 327 1.65 -3.61 9.18
C THR A 327 0.84 -4.49 8.24
N ASP A 328 0.19 -5.51 8.79
CA ASP A 328 -0.80 -6.33 8.08
C ASP A 328 -2.03 -5.47 7.76
N LEU A 329 -2.22 -5.17 6.48
CA LEU A 329 -3.41 -4.50 5.98
C LEU A 329 -4.17 -5.44 5.04
N SER A 330 -5.23 -6.05 5.55
CA SER A 330 -6.08 -6.98 4.80
C SER A 330 -6.91 -6.27 3.73
N TYR A 331 -6.23 -5.55 2.83
CA TYR A 331 -6.79 -4.85 1.69
C TYR A 331 -5.82 -4.90 0.50
N GLN A 332 -6.36 -5.09 -0.70
CA GLN A 332 -5.60 -5.10 -1.96
C GLN A 332 -5.40 -3.65 -2.44
N GLY A 333 -4.36 -3.00 -1.91
CA GLY A 333 -3.94 -1.66 -2.29
C GLY A 333 -2.85 -1.65 -3.37
N ILE A 334 -2.25 -0.49 -3.60
CA ILE A 334 -1.21 -0.30 -4.61
C ILE A 334 -0.01 -1.24 -4.39
N PRO A 335 0.56 -1.40 -3.17
CA PRO A 335 1.67 -2.31 -2.95
C PRO A 335 1.35 -3.77 -3.32
N TYR A 336 0.12 -4.22 -3.08
CA TYR A 336 -0.32 -5.55 -3.47
C TYR A 336 -0.28 -5.74 -4.99
N TYR A 337 -0.88 -4.83 -5.77
CA TYR A 337 -0.90 -4.96 -7.24
C TYR A 337 0.50 -4.83 -7.85
N MET A 338 1.33 -3.94 -7.33
CA MET A 338 2.73 -3.82 -7.73
C MET A 338 3.50 -5.13 -7.47
N ASN A 339 3.31 -5.74 -6.29
CA ASN A 339 3.94 -7.01 -5.96
C ASN A 339 3.48 -8.15 -6.87
N GLN A 340 2.20 -8.19 -7.24
CA GLN A 340 1.70 -9.20 -8.20
C GLN A 340 2.39 -9.08 -9.57
N MET A 341 2.58 -7.85 -10.08
CA MET A 341 3.32 -7.62 -11.32
C MET A 341 4.79 -8.05 -11.18
N ASN A 342 5.44 -7.73 -10.05
CA ASN A 342 6.82 -8.13 -9.79
C ASN A 342 6.98 -9.66 -9.67
N GLU A 343 6.05 -10.35 -9.00
CA GLU A 343 6.02 -11.83 -8.96
C GLU A 343 6.01 -12.42 -10.36
N TRP A 344 5.15 -11.87 -11.21
CA TRP A 344 5.03 -12.33 -12.59
C TRP A 344 6.33 -12.09 -13.36
N ILE A 345 6.86 -10.87 -13.36
CA ILE A 345 8.07 -10.47 -14.08
C ILE A 345 9.26 -11.34 -13.66
N ARG A 346 9.51 -11.47 -12.36
CA ARG A 346 10.62 -12.26 -11.82
C ARG A 346 10.53 -13.72 -12.24
N THR A 347 9.36 -14.33 -12.06
CA THR A 347 9.16 -15.75 -12.38
C THR A 347 9.20 -16.00 -13.87
N PHE A 348 8.54 -15.15 -14.69
CA PHE A 348 8.56 -15.28 -16.14
C PHE A 348 9.97 -15.09 -16.70
N SER A 349 10.64 -13.99 -16.35
CA SER A 349 12.00 -13.69 -16.82
C SER A 349 12.99 -14.78 -16.42
N GLN A 350 12.90 -15.28 -15.19
CA GLN A 350 13.74 -16.33 -14.68
C GLN A 350 13.61 -17.62 -15.51
N LYS A 351 12.38 -18.11 -15.70
CA LYS A 351 12.13 -19.35 -16.45
C LYS A 351 12.44 -19.19 -17.94
N PHE A 352 12.12 -18.04 -18.53
CA PHE A 352 12.42 -17.74 -19.91
C PHE A 352 13.91 -17.68 -20.20
N ASN A 353 14.66 -16.93 -19.37
CA ASN A 353 16.11 -16.82 -19.49
C ASN A 353 16.82 -18.17 -19.24
N ASP A 354 16.31 -18.99 -18.32
CA ASP A 354 16.86 -20.31 -18.05
C ASP A 354 16.80 -21.23 -19.26
N ILE A 355 15.70 -21.19 -20.01
CA ILE A 355 15.55 -21.96 -21.23
C ILE A 355 16.50 -21.40 -22.30
N LEU A 356 16.51 -20.08 -22.54
CA LEU A 356 17.39 -19.49 -23.56
C LEU A 356 18.87 -19.80 -23.30
N THR A 357 19.33 -19.61 -22.07
CA THR A 357 20.74 -19.85 -21.71
C THR A 357 21.12 -21.32 -21.67
N SER A 358 20.17 -22.24 -21.71
CA SER A 358 20.44 -23.69 -21.82
C SER A 358 20.65 -24.16 -23.26
N GLY A 359 20.42 -23.30 -24.26
CA GLY A 359 20.49 -23.64 -25.67
C GLY A 359 21.57 -22.89 -26.43
N TYR A 360 21.50 -22.98 -27.75
CA TYR A 360 22.47 -22.43 -28.68
C TYR A 360 21.75 -21.63 -29.80
N SER A 361 22.40 -20.55 -30.24
CA SER A 361 21.97 -19.73 -31.37
C SER A 361 22.13 -20.45 -32.72
N GLY A 362 21.65 -19.84 -33.79
CA GLY A 362 21.87 -20.33 -35.15
C GLY A 362 23.33 -20.41 -35.56
N SER A 363 24.23 -19.55 -35.02
CA SER A 363 25.69 -19.59 -35.22
C SER A 363 26.39 -20.67 -34.38
N GLY A 364 25.71 -21.27 -33.41
CA GLY A 364 26.27 -22.28 -32.52
C GLY A 364 26.83 -21.69 -31.23
N ASP A 365 26.66 -20.40 -30.99
CA ASP A 365 27.06 -19.75 -29.75
C ASP A 365 26.08 -20.06 -28.63
N PRO A 366 26.51 -20.12 -27.36
CA PRO A 366 25.63 -20.28 -26.22
C PRO A 366 24.57 -19.17 -26.19
N GLY A 367 23.32 -19.52 -25.87
CA GLY A 367 22.23 -18.57 -25.76
C GLY A 367 22.44 -17.57 -24.63
N VAL A 368 22.00 -16.34 -24.82
CA VAL A 368 22.06 -15.24 -23.84
C VAL A 368 20.68 -14.99 -23.25
N LYS A 369 20.62 -14.30 -22.11
CA LYS A 369 19.37 -13.88 -21.49
C LYS A 369 18.63 -12.89 -22.40
N MET A 370 17.31 -12.88 -22.33
CA MET A 370 16.49 -11.89 -23.03
C MET A 370 16.03 -10.80 -22.07
N PHE A 371 15.48 -11.17 -20.93
CA PHE A 371 14.91 -10.24 -19.97
C PHE A 371 15.88 -9.89 -18.85
N THR A 372 15.96 -8.62 -18.52
CA THR A 372 16.76 -8.05 -17.45
C THR A 372 16.04 -6.84 -16.84
N GLY A 373 16.75 -5.97 -16.16
CA GLY A 373 16.26 -4.71 -15.65
C GLY A 373 17.37 -3.68 -15.51
N ASN A 374 17.00 -2.42 -15.60
CA ASN A 374 17.92 -1.29 -15.50
C ASN A 374 18.22 -0.96 -14.04
N LYS A 375 19.48 -0.69 -13.71
CA LYS A 375 19.88 -0.22 -12.38
C LYS A 375 19.49 1.25 -12.22
N ALA A 376 18.86 1.59 -11.09
CA ALA A 376 18.36 2.94 -10.85
C ALA A 376 19.48 4.01 -10.77
N THR A 377 20.71 3.62 -10.44
CA THR A 377 21.83 4.53 -10.17
C THR A 377 22.86 4.61 -11.30
N SER A 378 22.74 3.78 -12.32
CA SER A 378 23.64 3.75 -13.47
C SER A 378 22.87 3.38 -14.74
N SER A 379 23.47 3.58 -15.91
CA SER A 379 22.95 3.07 -17.19
C SER A 379 23.21 1.58 -17.41
N GLU A 380 23.66 0.86 -16.38
CA GLU A 380 23.95 -0.57 -16.46
C GLU A 380 22.70 -1.42 -16.20
N GLN A 381 22.67 -2.59 -16.82
CA GLN A 381 21.66 -3.60 -16.59
C GLN A 381 22.09 -4.62 -15.53
N PHE A 382 21.12 -5.27 -14.88
CA PHE A 382 21.41 -6.37 -13.96
C PHE A 382 21.94 -7.58 -14.70
N LEU A 383 23.00 -8.20 -14.18
CA LEU A 383 23.57 -9.41 -14.77
C LEU A 383 22.72 -10.65 -14.50
N LEU A 384 21.87 -10.63 -13.46
CA LEU A 384 21.00 -11.75 -13.06
C LEU A 384 21.77 -13.08 -12.94
N ASP A 385 22.88 -13.06 -12.21
CA ASP A 385 23.83 -14.17 -12.07
C ASP A 385 23.53 -15.11 -10.90
N ASP A 386 22.34 -15.01 -10.30
CA ASP A 386 21.89 -15.82 -9.17
C ASP A 386 21.38 -17.22 -9.54
N ALA A 387 21.45 -17.59 -10.83
CA ALA A 387 20.96 -18.88 -11.31
C ALA A 387 21.53 -20.10 -10.56
N ALA A 388 22.81 -20.05 -10.20
CA ALA A 388 23.47 -21.09 -9.42
C ALA A 388 23.09 -21.08 -7.92
N LYS A 389 22.55 -19.98 -7.44
CA LYS A 389 22.16 -19.77 -6.03
C LYS A 389 20.69 -20.08 -5.76
N ARG A 390 19.88 -20.38 -6.79
CA ARG A 390 18.45 -20.59 -6.64
C ARG A 390 18.14 -21.97 -6.09
N TYR A 391 17.29 -22.01 -5.05
CA TYR A 391 16.92 -23.24 -4.35
C TYR A 391 16.11 -24.23 -5.21
N ASP A 392 15.41 -23.78 -6.26
CA ASP A 392 14.64 -24.63 -7.18
C ASP A 392 15.51 -25.49 -8.11
N LYS A 393 16.80 -25.13 -8.26
CA LYS A 393 17.81 -25.88 -9.05
C LYS A 393 18.74 -26.74 -8.20
N GLN A 394 18.64 -26.67 -6.88
CA GLN A 394 19.53 -27.42 -5.98
C GLN A 394 18.97 -28.81 -5.70
N GLU A 395 19.85 -29.73 -5.30
CA GLU A 395 19.43 -30.99 -4.71
C GLU A 395 18.70 -30.72 -3.40
N LYS A 396 17.46 -31.23 -3.29
CA LYS A 396 16.59 -30.99 -2.11
C LYS A 396 16.94 -31.93 -0.95
N LYS A 397 18.25 -32.09 -0.67
CA LYS A 397 18.80 -32.85 0.48
C LYS A 397 20.16 -32.27 0.85
N ASN A 398 20.35 -31.94 2.12
CA ASN A 398 21.61 -31.42 2.65
C ASN A 398 22.18 -30.25 1.81
N SER A 399 21.32 -29.41 1.27
CA SER A 399 21.73 -28.28 0.43
C SER A 399 21.30 -26.95 1.04
N LYS A 400 22.11 -25.94 0.82
CA LYS A 400 21.86 -24.57 1.30
C LYS A 400 22.07 -23.60 0.16
N VAL A 401 21.12 -22.70 -0.01
CA VAL A 401 21.17 -21.59 -0.97
C VAL A 401 20.97 -20.29 -0.23
N THR A 402 21.85 -19.31 -0.46
CA THR A 402 21.75 -17.98 0.11
C THR A 402 21.77 -16.93 -1.02
N VAL A 403 20.83 -16.00 -0.98
CA VAL A 403 20.72 -14.86 -1.90
C VAL A 403 20.74 -13.58 -1.06
N LYS A 404 21.72 -12.71 -1.31
CA LYS A 404 21.82 -11.40 -0.65
C LYS A 404 20.97 -10.37 -1.40
N VAL A 405 20.37 -9.44 -0.69
CA VAL A 405 19.55 -8.38 -1.30
C VAL A 405 20.32 -7.56 -2.33
N ASN A 406 21.64 -7.39 -2.12
CA ASN A 406 22.52 -6.61 -3.02
C ASN A 406 23.10 -7.41 -4.19
N ASP A 407 22.87 -8.73 -4.26
CA ASP A 407 23.26 -9.53 -5.42
C ASP A 407 22.47 -9.08 -6.67
N ASP A 408 23.06 -9.23 -7.85
CA ASP A 408 22.37 -9.05 -9.15
C ASP A 408 21.38 -10.21 -9.37
N SER A 409 20.35 -10.30 -8.53
CA SER A 409 19.37 -11.39 -8.50
C SER A 409 18.05 -11.00 -9.19
N TYR A 410 17.24 -12.00 -9.53
CA TYR A 410 15.89 -11.75 -10.06
C TYR A 410 14.99 -11.00 -9.10
N TYR A 411 15.31 -10.98 -7.79
CA TYR A 411 14.60 -10.15 -6.82
C TYR A 411 14.65 -8.65 -7.14
N ARG A 412 15.73 -8.20 -7.79
CA ARG A 412 15.93 -6.79 -8.20
C ARG A 412 15.02 -6.37 -9.36
N LEU A 413 14.42 -7.32 -10.08
CA LEU A 413 13.47 -7.02 -11.15
C LEU A 413 12.13 -6.57 -10.57
N THR A 414 11.67 -5.45 -11.08
CA THR A 414 10.36 -4.83 -10.76
C THR A 414 9.68 -4.39 -12.04
N ALA A 415 8.39 -4.14 -11.99
CA ALA A 415 7.65 -3.59 -13.12
C ALA A 415 8.21 -2.25 -13.61
N LYS A 416 8.88 -1.50 -12.75
CA LYS A 416 9.46 -0.19 -13.09
C LYS A 416 10.75 -0.25 -13.89
N ASN A 417 11.60 -1.27 -13.62
CA ASN A 417 12.93 -1.38 -14.22
C ASN A 417 13.06 -2.52 -15.23
N PHE A 418 11.97 -3.21 -15.54
CA PHE A 418 11.93 -4.36 -16.43
C PHE A 418 12.34 -3.97 -17.85
N ASP A 419 13.28 -4.71 -18.44
CA ASP A 419 13.83 -4.38 -19.75
C ASP A 419 14.35 -5.62 -20.49
N ILE A 420 14.70 -5.45 -21.77
CA ILE A 420 15.42 -6.43 -22.57
C ILE A 420 16.92 -6.19 -22.41
N LEU A 421 17.69 -7.25 -22.49
CA LEU A 421 19.16 -7.15 -22.48
C LEU A 421 19.63 -6.39 -23.73
N ASP A 422 20.40 -5.32 -23.57
CA ASP A 422 20.92 -4.45 -24.65
C ASP A 422 21.57 -5.25 -25.78
N ALA A 423 22.34 -6.30 -25.42
CA ALA A 423 23.00 -7.17 -26.41
C ALA A 423 21.99 -7.91 -27.28
N MET A 424 20.84 -8.34 -26.72
CA MET A 424 19.78 -9.04 -27.44
C MET A 424 19.00 -8.06 -28.34
N GLU A 425 18.83 -6.81 -27.91
CA GLU A 425 18.17 -5.76 -28.66
C GLU A 425 19.01 -5.33 -29.87
N GLN A 426 20.33 -5.18 -29.68
CA GLN A 426 21.28 -4.84 -30.74
C GLN A 426 21.50 -5.97 -31.75
N ASP A 427 21.52 -7.23 -31.28
CA ASP A 427 21.71 -8.39 -32.12
C ASP A 427 20.75 -9.54 -31.76
N PRO A 428 19.52 -9.53 -32.31
CA PRO A 428 18.56 -10.61 -32.10
C PRO A 428 19.02 -11.99 -32.57
N SER A 429 20.10 -12.10 -33.36
CA SER A 429 20.65 -13.39 -33.79
C SER A 429 21.20 -14.22 -32.66
N LEU A 430 21.56 -13.58 -31.52
CA LEU A 430 22.00 -14.20 -30.28
C LEU A 430 20.92 -15.07 -29.60
N MET A 431 19.65 -14.90 -30.01
CA MET A 431 18.55 -15.70 -29.47
C MET A 431 18.75 -17.19 -29.83
N ALA A 432 18.82 -18.02 -28.78
CA ALA A 432 18.91 -19.47 -28.93
C ALA A 432 17.61 -20.06 -29.50
N ASN A 433 17.74 -21.06 -30.37
CA ASN A 433 16.60 -21.76 -31.00
C ASN A 433 16.67 -23.28 -30.85
N ARG A 434 17.85 -23.85 -30.53
CA ARG A 434 18.11 -25.29 -30.45
C ARG A 434 18.79 -25.67 -29.15
N LYS A 435 18.64 -26.95 -28.73
CA LYS A 435 19.19 -27.44 -27.45
C LYS A 435 20.69 -27.84 -27.54
N ASN A 436 21.14 -28.29 -28.70
CA ASN A 436 22.56 -28.68 -28.86
C ASN A 436 23.21 -27.89 -30.00
N ALA A 437 24.46 -27.53 -29.85
CA ALA A 437 25.22 -26.79 -30.86
C ALA A 437 25.37 -27.58 -32.20
N SER A 438 25.33 -28.93 -32.12
CA SER A 438 25.41 -29.81 -33.29
C SER A 438 24.11 -29.97 -34.07
N ASP A 439 22.98 -29.54 -33.53
CA ASP A 439 21.68 -29.66 -34.20
C ASP A 439 21.62 -28.73 -35.43
N GLY A 440 20.74 -29.05 -36.37
CA GLY A 440 20.53 -28.19 -37.55
C GLY A 440 20.00 -26.80 -37.15
N VAL A 441 20.36 -25.78 -37.92
CA VAL A 441 19.96 -24.38 -37.64
C VAL A 441 18.44 -24.14 -37.64
N GLU A 442 17.69 -25.01 -38.31
CA GLU A 442 16.22 -24.98 -38.37
C GLU A 442 15.56 -25.74 -37.22
N GLN A 443 16.34 -26.25 -36.25
CA GLN A 443 15.78 -26.94 -35.09
C GLN A 443 15.09 -25.95 -34.16
N ASN A 444 13.91 -26.32 -33.67
CA ASN A 444 13.04 -25.44 -32.90
C ASN A 444 12.60 -26.03 -31.53
N ASP A 445 13.29 -27.05 -31.06
CA ASP A 445 12.96 -27.78 -29.84
C ASP A 445 13.05 -26.89 -28.58
N LEU A 446 14.01 -25.96 -28.54
CA LEU A 446 14.13 -24.96 -27.48
C LEU A 446 12.97 -23.96 -27.52
N LEU A 447 12.57 -23.52 -28.71
CA LEU A 447 11.45 -22.60 -28.91
C LEU A 447 10.11 -23.21 -28.48
N ASN A 448 9.94 -24.54 -28.66
CA ASN A 448 8.77 -25.24 -28.14
C ASN A 448 8.74 -25.26 -26.59
N ASP A 449 9.89 -25.37 -25.92
CA ASP A 449 9.97 -25.27 -24.47
C ASP A 449 9.59 -23.86 -24.00
N LEU A 450 10.04 -22.81 -24.68
CA LEU A 450 9.63 -21.43 -24.42
C LEU A 450 8.12 -21.22 -24.63
N LYS A 451 7.56 -21.72 -25.74
CA LYS A 451 6.12 -21.65 -26.00
C LYS A 451 5.31 -22.27 -24.85
N ASN A 452 5.75 -23.41 -24.34
CA ASN A 452 5.06 -24.12 -23.27
C ASN A 452 5.06 -23.36 -21.94
N LEU A 453 5.95 -22.40 -21.71
CA LEU A 453 5.91 -21.55 -20.51
C LEU A 453 4.62 -20.76 -20.39
N ALA A 454 4.02 -20.33 -21.51
CA ALA A 454 2.81 -19.51 -21.47
C ALA A 454 1.58 -20.28 -20.98
N THR A 455 1.51 -21.59 -21.26
CA THR A 455 0.28 -22.39 -21.09
C THR A 455 0.43 -23.59 -20.14
N ASP A 456 1.64 -24.14 -19.95
CA ASP A 456 1.86 -25.32 -19.11
C ASP A 456 2.12 -24.94 -17.65
N LYS A 457 1.11 -25.14 -16.81
CA LYS A 457 1.18 -24.89 -15.35
C LYS A 457 2.22 -25.74 -14.64
N SER A 458 2.68 -26.85 -15.22
CA SER A 458 3.78 -27.67 -14.65
C SER A 458 5.15 -27.04 -14.85
N LYS A 459 5.31 -26.20 -15.88
CA LYS A 459 6.55 -25.47 -16.18
C LYS A 459 6.63 -24.15 -15.43
N MET A 460 5.53 -23.42 -15.37
CA MET A 460 5.42 -22.15 -14.70
C MET A 460 4.00 -21.94 -14.18
N SER A 461 3.87 -21.71 -12.88
CA SER A 461 2.57 -21.54 -12.25
C SER A 461 2.59 -20.34 -11.30
N PHE A 462 1.54 -19.55 -11.34
CA PHE A 462 1.28 -18.41 -10.48
C PHE A 462 -0.01 -18.67 -9.70
N ARG A 463 0.09 -19.00 -8.41
CA ARG A 463 -1.09 -19.27 -7.56
C ARG A 463 -2.07 -20.29 -8.20
N GLY A 464 -1.54 -21.26 -8.95
CA GLY A 464 -2.33 -22.27 -9.66
C GLY A 464 -2.81 -21.90 -11.08
N CYS A 465 -2.52 -20.68 -11.55
CA CYS A 465 -2.80 -20.20 -12.89
C CYS A 465 -1.56 -20.26 -13.80
N ASN A 466 -1.73 -20.32 -15.11
CA ASN A 466 -0.62 -20.09 -16.05
C ASN A 466 -0.31 -18.59 -16.19
N ALA A 467 0.72 -18.22 -16.94
CA ALA A 467 1.17 -16.83 -17.05
C ALA A 467 0.08 -15.88 -17.59
N SER A 468 -0.64 -16.30 -18.62
CA SER A 468 -1.73 -15.49 -19.22
C SER A 468 -2.95 -15.39 -18.29
N GLU A 469 -3.34 -16.50 -17.67
CA GLU A 469 -4.47 -16.52 -16.71
C GLU A 469 -4.21 -15.66 -15.47
N PHE A 470 -2.99 -15.67 -14.95
CA PHE A 470 -2.67 -14.91 -13.73
C PHE A 470 -2.86 -13.41 -13.90
N LEU A 471 -2.49 -12.87 -15.06
CA LEU A 471 -2.66 -11.45 -15.35
C LEU A 471 -4.13 -11.09 -15.58
N GLN A 472 -4.93 -12.00 -16.13
CA GLN A 472 -6.38 -11.84 -16.14
C GLN A 472 -6.99 -11.88 -14.73
N CYS A 473 -6.38 -12.65 -13.81
CA CYS A 473 -6.80 -12.64 -12.40
C CYS A 473 -6.55 -11.29 -11.74
N ILE A 474 -5.39 -10.65 -11.99
CA ILE A 474 -5.11 -9.30 -11.46
C ILE A 474 -6.18 -8.31 -11.96
N LEU A 475 -6.46 -8.30 -13.27
CA LEU A 475 -7.50 -7.46 -13.85
C LEU A 475 -8.88 -7.71 -13.22
N SER A 476 -9.24 -8.98 -13.07
CA SER A 476 -10.52 -9.38 -12.45
C SER A 476 -10.60 -8.97 -10.98
N ASP A 477 -9.50 -9.05 -10.23
CA ASP A 477 -9.43 -8.60 -8.83
C ASP A 477 -9.63 -7.09 -8.72
N VAL A 478 -9.02 -6.30 -9.60
CA VAL A 478 -9.22 -4.83 -9.67
C VAL A 478 -10.67 -4.51 -9.97
N ALA A 479 -11.26 -5.10 -11.01
CA ALA A 479 -12.66 -4.88 -11.41
C ALA A 479 -13.65 -5.29 -10.29
N LEU A 480 -13.39 -6.42 -9.62
CA LEU A 480 -14.21 -6.87 -8.50
C LEU A 480 -14.13 -5.88 -7.31
N ASN A 481 -12.94 -5.38 -6.99
CA ASN A 481 -12.76 -4.42 -5.91
C ASN A 481 -13.36 -3.05 -6.26
N ALA A 482 -13.30 -2.61 -7.52
CA ALA A 482 -13.99 -1.41 -7.99
C ALA A 482 -15.53 -1.57 -7.88
N SER A 483 -16.07 -2.71 -8.31
CA SER A 483 -17.50 -3.02 -8.17
C SER A 483 -17.95 -3.04 -6.70
N ARG A 484 -17.18 -3.67 -5.81
CA ARG A 484 -17.45 -3.65 -4.36
C ARG A 484 -17.41 -2.24 -3.79
N ALA A 485 -16.40 -1.45 -4.15
CA ALA A 485 -16.29 -0.05 -3.70
C ALA A 485 -17.50 0.79 -4.15
N ASN A 486 -17.98 0.61 -5.38
CA ASN A 486 -19.19 1.24 -5.90
C ASN A 486 -20.45 0.84 -5.10
N THR A 487 -20.62 -0.45 -4.85
CA THR A 487 -21.76 -0.98 -4.08
C THR A 487 -21.78 -0.43 -2.65
N PHE A 488 -20.63 -0.45 -1.97
CA PHE A 488 -20.53 0.11 -0.62
C PHE A 488 -20.76 1.61 -0.60
N TYR A 489 -20.23 2.36 -1.57
CA TYR A 489 -20.46 3.80 -1.67
C TYR A 489 -21.95 4.11 -1.83
N ALA A 490 -22.67 3.43 -2.72
CA ALA A 490 -24.10 3.61 -2.91
C ALA A 490 -24.87 3.30 -1.61
N SER A 491 -24.58 2.17 -0.96
CA SER A 491 -25.21 1.78 0.30
C SER A 491 -24.98 2.80 1.43
N PHE A 492 -23.76 3.26 1.62
CA PHE A 492 -23.45 4.26 2.65
C PHE A 492 -24.08 5.63 2.35
N LYS A 493 -24.17 6.02 1.07
CA LYS A 493 -24.87 7.23 0.65
C LYS A 493 -26.36 7.17 1.01
N ASP A 494 -27.00 6.02 0.78
CA ASP A 494 -28.42 5.83 1.12
C ASP A 494 -28.64 5.82 2.64
N ILE A 495 -27.73 5.21 3.41
CA ILE A 495 -27.77 5.24 4.88
C ILE A 495 -27.61 6.67 5.39
N SER A 496 -26.65 7.44 4.85
CA SER A 496 -26.45 8.85 5.22
C SER A 496 -27.71 9.67 4.95
N ALA A 497 -28.31 9.54 3.76
CA ALA A 497 -29.55 10.23 3.42
C ALA A 497 -30.71 9.84 4.37
N THR A 498 -30.78 8.57 4.78
CA THR A 498 -31.79 8.11 5.75
C THR A 498 -31.59 8.74 7.12
N ILE A 499 -30.33 8.80 7.60
CA ILE A 499 -30.00 9.45 8.89
C ILE A 499 -30.29 10.95 8.83
N ASP A 500 -29.93 11.64 7.74
CA ASP A 500 -30.23 13.07 7.55
C ASP A 500 -31.73 13.32 7.57
N ASN A 501 -32.55 12.52 6.89
CA ASN A 501 -33.99 12.59 6.92
C ASN A 501 -34.57 12.37 8.33
N GLN A 502 -34.00 11.39 9.09
CA GLN A 502 -34.41 11.18 10.48
C GLN A 502 -34.06 12.38 11.38
N ARG A 503 -32.87 12.96 11.21
CA ARG A 503 -32.44 14.17 11.93
C ARG A 503 -33.38 15.35 11.64
N ILE A 504 -33.73 15.60 10.37
CA ILE A 504 -34.69 16.63 9.97
C ILE A 504 -36.06 16.35 10.57
N SER A 505 -36.51 15.10 10.61
CA SER A 505 -37.82 14.73 11.20
C SER A 505 -37.89 14.97 12.71
N ILE A 506 -36.76 14.88 13.43
CA ILE A 506 -36.72 15.03 14.90
C ILE A 506 -36.43 16.48 15.31
N SER A 507 -35.51 17.15 14.62
CA SER A 507 -34.99 18.49 14.98
C SER A 507 -35.22 19.55 13.91
N GLY A 508 -35.82 19.19 12.79
CA GLY A 508 -36.17 20.15 11.74
C GLY A 508 -37.23 21.12 12.21
N VAL A 509 -37.09 22.35 11.79
CA VAL A 509 -38.05 23.42 12.07
C VAL A 509 -38.90 23.61 10.84
N ASP A 510 -40.24 23.56 11.01
CA ASP A 510 -41.20 23.91 9.96
C ASP A 510 -41.25 25.45 9.84
N GLU A 511 -40.79 25.98 8.70
CA GLU A 511 -40.76 27.44 8.47
C GLU A 511 -42.14 28.09 8.56
N ASP A 512 -43.19 27.38 8.13
CA ASP A 512 -44.55 27.89 8.20
C ASP A 512 -45.06 27.93 9.65
N GLU A 513 -44.75 26.93 10.47
CA GLU A 513 -45.09 26.90 11.89
C GLU A 513 -44.33 27.99 12.67
N GLU A 514 -43.04 28.19 12.39
CA GLU A 514 -42.26 29.27 13.02
C GLU A 514 -42.73 30.66 12.60
N ALA A 515 -43.13 30.85 11.34
CA ALA A 515 -43.70 32.08 10.87
C ALA A 515 -45.03 32.41 11.61
N VAL A 516 -45.88 31.40 11.81
CA VAL A 516 -47.12 31.53 12.61
C VAL A 516 -46.79 31.87 14.08
N ASN A 517 -45.82 31.20 14.67
CA ASN A 517 -45.36 31.44 16.04
C ASN A 517 -44.79 32.86 16.20
N LEU A 518 -43.99 33.32 15.22
CA LEU A 518 -43.44 34.68 15.20
C LEU A 518 -44.56 35.74 15.22
N VAL A 519 -45.56 35.60 14.36
CA VAL A 519 -46.73 36.50 14.31
C VAL A 519 -47.49 36.45 15.63
N LYS A 520 -47.68 35.27 16.20
CA LYS A 520 -48.36 35.09 17.50
C LYS A 520 -47.63 35.79 18.65
N TYR A 521 -46.30 35.61 18.73
CA TYR A 521 -45.49 36.28 19.75
C TYR A 521 -45.41 37.80 19.53
N GLN A 522 -45.33 38.27 18.29
CA GLN A 522 -45.39 39.70 17.97
C GLN A 522 -46.72 40.34 18.38
N ASN A 523 -47.83 39.65 18.13
CA ASN A 523 -49.15 40.10 18.59
C ASN A 523 -49.26 40.12 20.13
N GLY A 524 -48.70 39.07 20.80
CA GLY A 524 -48.60 39.00 22.27
C GLY A 524 -47.81 40.16 22.86
N TYR A 525 -46.64 40.48 22.28
CA TYR A 525 -45.83 41.63 22.66
C TYR A 525 -46.57 42.97 22.50
N ASN A 526 -47.25 43.17 21.36
CA ASN A 526 -48.05 44.37 21.09
C ASN A 526 -49.18 44.52 22.08
N LEU A 527 -49.87 43.43 22.43
CA LEU A 527 -50.95 43.44 23.45
C LEU A 527 -50.38 43.76 24.84
N ALA A 528 -49.28 43.17 25.24
CA ALA A 528 -48.64 43.47 26.51
C ALA A 528 -48.17 44.93 26.61
N SER A 529 -47.59 45.48 25.53
CA SER A 529 -47.19 46.87 25.44
C SER A 529 -48.42 47.83 25.57
N LYS A 530 -49.53 47.50 24.91
CA LYS A 530 -50.81 48.31 25.06
C LYS A 530 -51.37 48.21 26.49
N MET A 531 -51.35 47.05 27.13
CA MET A 531 -51.72 46.88 28.53
C MET A 531 -50.92 47.78 29.46
N ILE A 532 -49.59 47.77 29.30
CA ILE A 532 -48.65 48.56 30.08
C ILE A 532 -48.99 50.07 29.87
N GLN A 533 -49.13 50.50 28.61
CA GLN A 533 -49.52 51.88 28.30
C GLN A 533 -50.86 52.29 28.95
N THR A 534 -51.90 51.42 28.90
CA THR A 534 -53.16 51.64 29.52
C THR A 534 -53.05 51.71 31.05
N LEU A 535 -52.28 50.83 31.68
CA LEU A 535 -52.06 50.85 33.13
C LEU A 535 -51.31 52.11 33.56
N THR A 536 -50.30 52.55 32.79
CA THR A 536 -49.58 53.79 33.05
C THR A 536 -50.52 55.00 32.95
N ALA A 537 -51.40 55.06 31.92
CA ALA A 537 -52.38 56.13 31.75
C ALA A 537 -53.48 56.13 32.82
N ILE A 538 -53.74 55.03 33.52
CA ILE A 538 -54.70 54.98 34.64
C ILE A 538 -54.02 55.42 35.95
N TYR A 539 -52.70 55.20 36.05
CA TYR A 539 -51.89 55.52 37.25
C TYR A 539 -51.54 57.02 37.32
N ASP A 540 -51.31 57.66 36.16
CA ASP A 540 -51.11 59.12 36.04
C ASP A 540 -52.47 59.85 36.15
#